data_41381a2adc4dcc197b44533e227fab59
#
_entry.id   41381a2adc4dcc197b44533e227fab59
#
_cell.length_a   1.000
_cell.length_b   1.000
_cell.length_c   1.000
_cell.angle_alpha   90.00
_cell.angle_beta   90.00
_cell.angle_gamma   90.00
#
_symmetry.space_group_name_H-M   'P 1'
#
loop_
_entity.id
_entity.type
_entity.pdbx_description
1 polymer ?
#
loop_
_entity_poly.entity_id
_entity_poly.type
_entity_poly.pdbx_seq_one_letter_code
_entity_poly.pdbx_strand_id
1 'polypeptide(L)'
;MIVFLTTGSHSYTHDYVADHLAPFYQIGYRSFFARRRLKQATYIFSDFDRLSFWQLELAASFYRQIKAAGWRVLNDPARALHRLELLQALKASELNSFSVWTASAVRTVNRYPVFLRTQSAHRGPLTDLLETPEALETALERLIVEGYPIHDLMICEYRAEPNADSVFRKLSVYRVGDRMIACPSVYEKHWSAKYGELGIACGHAYRQDLDDIINGRYTADLKPYFDLANVEYGRADFGLVKGQVEVYEINTNPSIEPAKDHPFSDRVRAFQHSDEQYLTALADLDTGETKETIQVELPQQLAERPYRERLFPGYQWLP
;
A
#
# COMPACT_ATOMS: atom_id res chain seq x y z
N MET A 1 6.76 22.41 1.80
CA MET A 1 6.22 21.87 0.53
C MET A 1 6.39 20.35 0.50
N ILE A 2 5.33 19.64 0.17
CA ILE A 2 5.34 18.17 0.02
C ILE A 2 5.06 17.83 -1.44
N VAL A 3 5.84 16.93 -2.02
CA VAL A 3 5.67 16.39 -3.38
C VAL A 3 5.40 14.90 -3.28
N PHE A 4 4.16 14.52 -3.61
CA PHE A 4 3.70 13.14 -3.60
C PHE A 4 3.75 12.55 -5.00
N LEU A 5 4.52 11.48 -5.17
CA LEU A 5 4.76 10.83 -6.46
C LEU A 5 3.89 9.58 -6.59
N THR A 6 3.07 9.54 -7.63
CA THR A 6 2.15 8.43 -7.90
C THR A 6 2.06 8.14 -9.39
N THR A 7 1.39 7.07 -9.79
CA THR A 7 1.03 6.89 -11.20
C THR A 7 -0.12 7.83 -11.58
N GLY A 8 -0.11 8.33 -12.82
CA GLY A 8 -1.12 9.29 -13.27
C GLY A 8 -2.56 8.79 -13.20
N SER A 9 -2.76 7.47 -13.30
CA SER A 9 -4.09 6.83 -13.18
C SER A 9 -4.62 6.74 -11.75
N HIS A 10 -3.77 6.97 -10.74
CA HIS A 10 -4.11 6.81 -9.33
C HIS A 10 -3.76 8.05 -8.50
N SER A 11 -3.68 9.23 -9.13
CA SER A 11 -3.45 10.49 -8.42
C SER A 11 -4.62 10.91 -7.52
N TYR A 12 -5.85 10.51 -7.86
CA TYR A 12 -7.06 10.84 -7.10
C TYR A 12 -7.05 10.37 -5.63
N THR A 13 -6.16 9.44 -5.27
CA THR A 13 -6.11 8.86 -3.91
C THR A 13 -5.81 9.87 -2.82
N HIS A 14 -5.24 11.03 -3.17
CA HIS A 14 -4.84 12.09 -2.25
C HIS A 14 -5.48 13.44 -2.56
N ASP A 15 -6.55 13.49 -3.36
CA ASP A 15 -7.25 14.74 -3.66
C ASP A 15 -7.75 15.42 -2.39
N TYR A 16 -8.33 14.65 -1.46
CA TYR A 16 -8.72 15.15 -0.14
C TYR A 16 -7.56 15.82 0.62
N VAL A 17 -6.36 15.23 0.56
CA VAL A 17 -5.17 15.81 1.21
C VAL A 17 -4.77 17.12 0.54
N ALA A 18 -4.78 17.16 -0.80
CA ALA A 18 -4.43 18.37 -1.55
C ALA A 18 -5.38 19.54 -1.26
N ASP A 19 -6.65 19.25 -0.99
CA ASP A 19 -7.67 20.26 -0.65
C ASP A 19 -7.51 20.80 0.80
N HIS A 20 -6.88 20.02 1.70
CA HIS A 20 -6.79 20.37 3.14
C HIS A 20 -5.38 20.71 3.60
N LEU A 21 -4.36 20.40 2.83
CA LEU A 21 -2.96 20.61 3.17
C LEU A 21 -2.22 21.36 2.05
N ALA A 22 -1.92 22.62 2.24
CA ALA A 22 -1.11 23.40 1.32
C ALA A 22 0.22 23.81 1.97
N PRO A 23 1.35 23.72 1.25
CA PRO A 23 1.50 23.27 -0.15
C PRO A 23 1.76 21.77 -0.31
N PHE A 24 0.78 21.03 -0.82
CA PHE A 24 0.85 19.61 -1.16
C PHE A 24 0.63 19.44 -2.67
N TYR A 25 1.55 18.75 -3.35
CA TYR A 25 1.51 18.58 -4.80
C TYR A 25 1.57 17.10 -5.18
N GLN A 26 0.57 16.64 -5.92
CA GLN A 26 0.57 15.32 -6.54
C GLN A 26 1.20 15.39 -7.92
N ILE A 27 2.19 14.55 -8.19
CA ILE A 27 2.90 14.53 -9.48
C ILE A 27 3.00 13.10 -9.98
N GLY A 28 2.54 12.86 -11.20
CA GLY A 28 2.73 11.57 -11.87
C GLY A 28 4.20 11.32 -12.24
N TYR A 29 4.65 10.08 -12.11
CA TYR A 29 6.03 9.68 -12.40
C TYR A 29 6.52 10.11 -13.78
N ARG A 30 5.68 10.02 -14.82
CA ARG A 30 6.05 10.47 -16.16
C ARG A 30 6.47 11.94 -16.20
N SER A 31 5.69 12.81 -15.56
CA SER A 31 5.97 14.26 -15.49
C SER A 31 7.16 14.54 -14.57
N PHE A 32 7.33 13.75 -13.51
CA PHE A 32 8.46 13.87 -12.60
C PHE A 32 9.78 13.51 -13.27
N PHE A 33 9.86 12.41 -13.98
CA PHE A 33 11.07 11.94 -14.68
C PHE A 33 11.49 12.87 -15.84
N ALA A 34 10.58 13.65 -16.38
CA ALA A 34 10.91 14.63 -17.41
C ALA A 34 11.64 15.86 -16.84
N ARG A 35 11.62 16.09 -15.54
CA ARG A 35 12.26 17.25 -14.90
C ARG A 35 13.77 17.07 -14.84
N ARG A 36 14.50 18.15 -15.04
CA ARG A 36 15.95 18.22 -14.86
C ARG A 36 16.36 19.09 -13.68
N ARG A 37 15.42 19.84 -13.14
CA ARG A 37 15.59 20.65 -11.95
C ARG A 37 14.47 20.35 -10.97
N LEU A 38 14.83 20.10 -9.72
CA LEU A 38 13.90 19.90 -8.62
C LEU A 38 14.06 21.04 -7.62
N LYS A 39 12.97 21.43 -6.96
CA LYS A 39 12.97 22.36 -5.83
C LYS A 39 13.07 21.56 -4.54
N GLN A 40 13.66 22.15 -3.50
CA GLN A 40 13.65 21.54 -2.17
C GLN A 40 12.21 21.35 -1.68
N ALA A 41 11.93 20.13 -1.25
CA ALA A 41 10.66 19.68 -0.71
C ALA A 41 10.86 18.36 0.03
N THR A 42 9.85 17.93 0.76
CA THR A 42 9.72 16.53 1.15
C THR A 42 9.14 15.75 -0.01
N TYR A 43 9.87 14.75 -0.49
CA TYR A 43 9.42 13.88 -1.58
C TYR A 43 8.95 12.54 -1.03
N ILE A 44 7.74 12.12 -1.40
CA ILE A 44 7.17 10.83 -1.02
C ILE A 44 7.00 10.00 -2.29
N PHE A 45 7.75 8.91 -2.40
CA PHE A 45 7.60 7.96 -3.48
C PHE A 45 6.54 6.93 -3.12
N SER A 46 5.57 6.69 -4.00
CA SER A 46 4.45 5.79 -3.74
C SER A 46 4.07 4.96 -4.96
N ASP A 47 3.04 4.12 -4.83
CA ASP A 47 2.39 3.41 -5.95
C ASP A 47 3.34 2.47 -6.71
N PHE A 48 4.30 1.86 -6.01
CA PHE A 48 5.35 1.04 -6.60
C PHE A 48 4.82 -0.18 -7.35
N ASP A 49 3.72 -0.75 -6.90
CA ASP A 49 3.11 -1.95 -7.50
C ASP A 49 2.66 -1.74 -8.96
N ARG A 50 2.63 -0.49 -9.42
CA ARG A 50 2.24 -0.12 -10.79
C ARG A 50 3.39 0.35 -11.65
N LEU A 51 4.59 0.41 -11.09
CA LEU A 51 5.79 0.79 -11.83
C LEU A 51 6.45 -0.44 -12.46
N SER A 52 6.92 -0.29 -13.69
CA SER A 52 7.81 -1.27 -14.29
C SER A 52 9.18 -1.24 -13.61
N PHE A 53 9.96 -2.31 -13.73
CA PHE A 53 11.33 -2.35 -13.20
C PHE A 53 12.19 -1.17 -13.68
N TRP A 54 12.05 -0.74 -14.93
CA TRP A 54 12.74 0.43 -15.47
C TRP A 54 12.34 1.74 -14.81
N GLN A 55 11.05 1.87 -14.47
CA GLN A 55 10.55 3.03 -13.75
C GLN A 55 11.00 3.02 -12.29
N LEU A 56 11.05 1.85 -11.64
CA LEU A 56 11.59 1.71 -10.29
C LEU A 56 13.08 2.05 -10.23
N GLU A 57 13.88 1.58 -11.20
CA GLU A 57 15.30 1.91 -11.30
C GLU A 57 15.52 3.44 -11.45
N LEU A 58 14.72 4.07 -12.30
CA LEU A 58 14.75 5.52 -12.48
C LEU A 58 14.30 6.27 -11.23
N ALA A 59 13.20 5.84 -10.60
CA ALA A 59 12.72 6.41 -9.34
C ALA A 59 13.78 6.31 -8.23
N ALA A 60 14.46 5.15 -8.13
CA ALA A 60 15.56 4.95 -7.18
C ALA A 60 16.76 5.88 -7.48
N SER A 61 17.05 6.18 -8.74
CA SER A 61 18.09 7.14 -9.10
C SER A 61 17.73 8.56 -8.64
N PHE A 62 16.49 9.00 -8.86
CA PHE A 62 16.01 10.31 -8.37
C PHE A 62 16.00 10.36 -6.85
N TYR A 63 15.53 9.29 -6.18
CA TYR A 63 15.56 9.18 -4.72
C TYR A 63 16.96 9.42 -4.16
N ARG A 64 17.98 8.74 -4.72
CA ARG A 64 19.39 8.89 -4.28
C ARG A 64 19.89 10.32 -4.45
N GLN A 65 19.57 10.99 -5.56
CA GLN A 65 20.00 12.36 -5.83
C GLN A 65 19.34 13.37 -4.87
N ILE A 66 18.05 13.21 -4.59
CA ILE A 66 17.30 14.01 -3.61
C ILE A 66 17.89 13.80 -2.20
N LYS A 67 18.15 12.55 -1.82
CA LYS A 67 18.75 12.19 -0.53
C LYS A 67 20.18 12.73 -0.38
N ALA A 68 20.98 12.67 -1.44
CA ALA A 68 22.35 13.22 -1.47
C ALA A 68 22.37 14.74 -1.32
N ALA A 69 21.33 15.44 -1.75
CA ALA A 69 21.13 16.86 -1.52
C ALA A 69 20.73 17.21 -0.06
N GLY A 70 20.58 16.22 0.80
CA GLY A 70 20.15 16.40 2.21
C GLY A 70 18.66 16.69 2.36
N TRP A 71 17.85 16.51 1.31
CA TRP A 71 16.42 16.76 1.38
C TRP A 71 15.66 15.55 1.92
N ARG A 72 14.54 15.83 2.57
CA ARG A 72 13.69 14.77 3.11
C ARG A 72 13.04 13.98 1.96
N VAL A 73 13.20 12.67 2.01
CA VAL A 73 12.63 11.76 1.01
C VAL A 73 12.22 10.46 1.68
N LEU A 74 11.01 9.99 1.39
CA LEU A 74 10.42 8.79 1.98
C LEU A 74 10.20 7.71 0.91
N ASN A 75 10.28 6.47 1.35
CA ASN A 75 10.10 5.25 0.56
C ASN A 75 11.16 5.09 -0.54
N ASP A 76 12.26 4.45 -0.20
CA ASP A 76 13.32 4.12 -1.18
C ASP A 76 12.81 3.08 -2.20
N PRO A 77 12.65 3.45 -3.49
CA PRO A 77 12.14 2.53 -4.50
C PRO A 77 13.04 1.31 -4.77
N ALA A 78 14.30 1.38 -4.37
CA ALA A 78 15.24 0.26 -4.50
C ALA A 78 15.16 -0.73 -3.33
N ARG A 79 14.47 -0.40 -2.24
CA ARG A 79 14.46 -1.19 -1.01
C ARG A 79 13.06 -1.59 -0.55
N ALA A 80 12.05 -0.80 -0.89
CA ALA A 80 10.67 -1.11 -0.51
C ALA A 80 10.26 -2.47 -1.08
N LEU A 81 9.80 -3.36 -0.21
CA LEU A 81 9.37 -4.69 -0.60
C LEU A 81 7.98 -4.65 -1.24
N HIS A 82 7.81 -5.34 -2.36
CA HIS A 82 6.50 -5.57 -2.95
C HIS A 82 5.76 -6.67 -2.20
N ARG A 83 4.47 -6.85 -2.49
CA ARG A 83 3.57 -7.72 -1.71
C ARG A 83 4.10 -9.13 -1.47
N LEU A 84 4.57 -9.82 -2.51
CA LEU A 84 5.04 -11.19 -2.37
C LEU A 84 6.28 -11.27 -1.47
N GLU A 85 7.29 -10.46 -1.78
CA GLU A 85 8.54 -10.39 -1.01
C GLU A 85 8.28 -9.97 0.43
N LEU A 86 7.38 -8.98 0.65
CA LEU A 86 6.98 -8.54 1.97
C LEU A 86 6.39 -9.69 2.79
N LEU A 87 5.36 -10.38 2.26
CA LEU A 87 4.69 -11.44 2.99
C LEU A 87 5.61 -12.65 3.25
N GLN A 88 6.52 -12.96 2.32
CA GLN A 88 7.55 -13.98 2.54
C GLN A 88 8.54 -13.57 3.63
N ALA A 89 8.98 -12.31 3.63
CA ALA A 89 9.89 -11.78 4.64
C ALA A 89 9.23 -11.73 6.03
N LEU A 90 7.95 -11.32 6.11
CA LEU A 90 7.17 -11.32 7.36
C LEU A 90 7.03 -12.74 7.91
N LYS A 91 6.80 -13.74 7.04
CA LYS A 91 6.77 -15.16 7.46
C LYS A 91 8.12 -15.64 7.95
N ALA A 92 9.20 -15.32 7.23
CA ALA A 92 10.56 -15.72 7.58
C ALA A 92 11.04 -15.10 8.90
N SER A 93 10.55 -13.91 9.25
CA SER A 93 10.85 -13.16 10.48
C SER A 93 9.87 -13.50 11.64
N GLU A 94 8.98 -14.47 11.44
CA GLU A 94 7.95 -14.87 12.41
C GLU A 94 6.97 -13.76 12.84
N LEU A 95 6.93 -12.66 12.08
CA LEU A 95 5.97 -11.57 12.27
C LEU A 95 4.57 -11.97 11.80
N ASN A 96 4.47 -12.74 10.69
CA ASN A 96 3.24 -13.37 10.22
C ASN A 96 3.29 -14.89 10.42
N SER A 97 2.15 -15.51 10.66
CA SER A 97 2.04 -16.97 10.83
C SER A 97 1.73 -17.70 9.52
N PHE A 98 1.23 -17.03 8.49
CA PHE A 98 0.81 -17.62 7.22
C PHE A 98 1.89 -17.56 6.15
N SER A 99 1.78 -18.44 5.17
CA SER A 99 2.71 -18.57 4.05
C SER A 99 2.12 -18.05 2.75
N VAL A 100 2.99 -17.61 1.85
CA VAL A 100 2.63 -17.24 0.48
C VAL A 100 3.63 -17.86 -0.50
N TRP A 101 3.15 -18.18 -1.70
CA TRP A 101 3.95 -18.82 -2.75
C TRP A 101 3.73 -18.12 -4.10
N THR A 102 4.71 -18.17 -4.97
CA THR A 102 4.49 -17.87 -6.39
C THR A 102 3.57 -18.92 -7.00
N ALA A 103 2.78 -18.57 -8.00
CA ALA A 103 1.92 -19.55 -8.68
C ALA A 103 2.72 -20.67 -9.34
N SER A 104 3.97 -20.43 -9.77
CA SER A 104 4.86 -21.44 -10.32
C SER A 104 5.28 -22.50 -9.30
N ALA A 105 5.17 -22.21 -8.00
CA ALA A 105 5.51 -23.11 -6.90
C ALA A 105 4.27 -23.88 -6.37
N VAL A 106 3.18 -23.98 -7.14
CA VAL A 106 1.89 -24.59 -6.74
C VAL A 106 2.03 -25.95 -6.06
N ARG A 107 2.96 -26.80 -6.53
CA ARG A 107 3.20 -28.14 -5.98
C ARG A 107 3.90 -28.16 -4.61
N THR A 108 4.40 -27.00 -4.15
CA THR A 108 5.03 -26.89 -2.81
C THR A 108 4.05 -26.42 -1.75
N VAL A 109 2.82 -26.10 -2.12
CA VAL A 109 1.77 -25.67 -1.20
C VAL A 109 1.36 -26.86 -0.33
N ASN A 110 1.50 -26.70 0.98
CA ASN A 110 1.27 -27.77 1.97
C ASN A 110 0.32 -27.39 3.11
N ARG A 111 -0.30 -26.21 3.00
CA ARG A 111 -1.28 -25.69 3.97
C ARG A 111 -2.49 -25.14 3.25
N TYR A 112 -3.66 -25.47 3.74
CA TYR A 112 -4.96 -25.11 3.21
C TYR A 112 -5.88 -24.62 4.33
N PRO A 113 -6.94 -23.83 4.03
CA PRO A 113 -7.29 -23.34 2.71
C PRO A 113 -6.36 -22.24 2.20
N VAL A 114 -6.32 -22.05 0.87
CA VAL A 114 -5.57 -21.00 0.19
C VAL A 114 -6.48 -20.25 -0.77
N PHE A 115 -6.00 -19.10 -1.29
CA PHE A 115 -6.66 -18.38 -2.38
C PHE A 115 -5.62 -17.80 -3.34
N LEU A 116 -6.05 -17.51 -4.56
CA LEU A 116 -5.23 -16.88 -5.60
C LEU A 116 -5.52 -15.38 -5.67
N ARG A 117 -4.46 -14.59 -5.85
CA ARG A 117 -4.54 -13.16 -6.13
C ARG A 117 -3.37 -12.70 -7.01
N THR A 118 -3.43 -11.47 -7.52
CA THR A 118 -2.28 -10.84 -8.19
C THR A 118 -1.29 -10.29 -7.16
N GLN A 119 0.01 -10.33 -7.52
CA GLN A 119 1.07 -9.61 -6.81
C GLN A 119 0.92 -8.11 -7.01
N SER A 120 0.70 -7.71 -8.26
CA SER A 120 0.41 -6.34 -8.65
C SER A 120 -1.05 -5.96 -8.39
N ALA A 121 -1.31 -4.67 -8.26
CA ALA A 121 -2.61 -4.05 -8.11
C ALA A 121 -3.44 -4.48 -6.88
N HIS A 122 -4.44 -3.67 -6.53
CA HIS A 122 -5.29 -3.87 -5.35
C HIS A 122 -6.67 -4.43 -5.74
N ARG A 123 -6.69 -5.56 -6.49
CA ARG A 123 -7.93 -6.16 -7.00
C ARG A 123 -8.67 -7.03 -6.00
N GLY A 124 -8.01 -7.46 -4.91
CA GLY A 124 -8.53 -8.46 -3.99
C GLY A 124 -8.24 -9.89 -4.42
N PRO A 125 -8.85 -10.89 -3.77
CA PRO A 125 -8.76 -12.29 -4.19
C PRO A 125 -9.38 -12.51 -5.57
N LEU A 126 -8.81 -13.43 -6.34
CA LEU A 126 -9.32 -13.87 -7.64
C LEU A 126 -10.16 -15.16 -7.51
N THR A 127 -10.07 -15.83 -6.37
CA THR A 127 -10.83 -17.04 -6.07
C THR A 127 -11.45 -16.95 -4.68
N ASP A 128 -12.46 -17.76 -4.44
CA ASP A 128 -12.85 -18.16 -3.09
C ASP A 128 -11.75 -19.01 -2.45
N LEU A 129 -11.99 -19.48 -1.23
CA LEU A 129 -11.07 -20.37 -0.52
C LEU A 129 -11.01 -21.74 -1.23
N LEU A 130 -9.81 -22.21 -1.47
CA LEU A 130 -9.50 -23.48 -2.11
C LEU A 130 -8.99 -24.44 -1.04
N GLU A 131 -9.69 -25.54 -0.84
CA GLU A 131 -9.47 -26.45 0.29
C GLU A 131 -8.49 -27.58 -0.06
N THR A 132 -8.24 -27.83 -1.35
CA THR A 132 -7.42 -28.97 -1.80
C THR A 132 -6.41 -28.58 -2.88
N PRO A 133 -5.33 -29.38 -3.06
CA PRO A 133 -4.39 -29.19 -4.15
C PRO A 133 -5.05 -29.20 -5.55
N GLU A 134 -6.01 -30.10 -5.78
CA GLU A 134 -6.69 -30.25 -7.06
C GLU A 134 -7.56 -29.03 -7.39
N ALA A 135 -8.23 -28.45 -6.37
CA ALA A 135 -8.99 -27.23 -6.52
C ALA A 135 -8.06 -26.04 -6.84
N LEU A 136 -6.89 -25.99 -6.23
CA LEU A 136 -5.89 -24.96 -6.47
C LEU A 136 -5.32 -25.05 -7.90
N GLU A 137 -4.93 -26.25 -8.35
CA GLU A 137 -4.42 -26.47 -9.72
C GLU A 137 -5.49 -26.10 -10.77
N THR A 138 -6.73 -26.54 -10.57
CA THR A 138 -7.85 -26.21 -11.48
C THR A 138 -8.11 -24.70 -11.54
N ALA A 139 -8.11 -24.03 -10.40
CA ALA A 139 -8.32 -22.58 -10.33
C ALA A 139 -7.17 -21.81 -11.00
N LEU A 140 -5.93 -22.26 -10.81
CA LEU A 140 -4.75 -21.66 -11.42
C LEU A 140 -4.79 -21.79 -12.95
N GLU A 141 -5.07 -22.98 -13.47
CA GLU A 141 -5.22 -23.21 -14.92
C GLU A 141 -6.31 -22.33 -15.54
N ARG A 142 -7.46 -22.22 -14.86
CA ARG A 142 -8.55 -21.34 -15.30
C ARG A 142 -8.07 -19.88 -15.41
N LEU A 143 -7.39 -19.35 -14.40
CA LEU A 143 -6.90 -17.96 -14.42
C LEU A 143 -5.87 -17.73 -15.53
N ILE A 144 -4.99 -18.71 -15.82
CA ILE A 144 -4.05 -18.63 -16.93
C ILE A 144 -4.79 -18.57 -18.26
N VAL A 145 -5.82 -19.39 -18.44
CA VAL A 145 -6.66 -19.38 -19.66
C VAL A 145 -7.43 -18.06 -19.80
N GLU A 146 -7.87 -17.47 -18.70
CA GLU A 146 -8.48 -16.13 -18.64
C GLU A 146 -7.50 -14.99 -18.97
N GLY A 147 -6.19 -15.29 -19.09
CA GLY A 147 -5.15 -14.33 -19.48
C GLY A 147 -4.37 -13.70 -18.33
N TYR A 148 -4.50 -14.21 -17.09
CA TYR A 148 -3.64 -13.76 -16.00
C TYR A 148 -2.22 -14.31 -16.17
N PRO A 149 -1.18 -13.42 -16.18
CA PRO A 149 0.20 -13.90 -16.28
C PRO A 149 0.60 -14.69 -15.02
N ILE A 150 1.14 -15.89 -15.21
CA ILE A 150 1.52 -16.76 -14.08
C ILE A 150 2.51 -16.10 -13.11
N HIS A 151 3.38 -15.26 -13.60
CA HIS A 151 4.38 -14.56 -12.78
C HIS A 151 3.79 -13.41 -11.95
N ASP A 152 2.57 -12.95 -12.25
CA ASP A 152 1.83 -11.99 -11.44
C ASP A 152 0.87 -12.67 -10.44
N LEU A 153 0.65 -13.98 -10.57
CA LEU A 153 -0.18 -14.73 -9.66
C LEU A 153 0.60 -15.19 -8.43
N MET A 154 -0.04 -15.10 -7.29
CA MET A 154 0.46 -15.63 -6.03
C MET A 154 -0.62 -16.43 -5.30
N ILE A 155 -0.18 -17.41 -4.53
CA ILE A 155 -1.01 -18.24 -3.66
C ILE A 155 -0.83 -17.75 -2.23
N CYS A 156 -1.92 -17.51 -1.54
CA CYS A 156 -1.89 -17.06 -0.16
C CYS A 156 -2.58 -18.10 0.74
N GLU A 157 -1.92 -18.52 1.82
CA GLU A 157 -2.58 -19.27 2.89
C GLU A 157 -3.63 -18.36 3.53
N TYR A 158 -4.84 -18.87 3.71
CA TYR A 158 -5.91 -18.13 4.38
C TYR A 158 -5.58 -17.98 5.86
N ARG A 159 -5.65 -16.74 6.34
CA ARG A 159 -5.39 -16.42 7.73
C ARG A 159 -6.22 -15.22 8.17
N ALA A 160 -7.50 -15.45 8.39
CA ALA A 160 -8.40 -14.47 8.99
C ALA A 160 -9.33 -15.18 9.97
N GLU A 161 -9.74 -14.48 11.01
CA GLU A 161 -10.60 -15.01 12.05
C GLU A 161 -11.80 -14.05 12.23
N PRO A 162 -13.04 -14.55 12.11
CA PRO A 162 -14.22 -13.76 12.43
C PRO A 162 -14.36 -13.60 13.96
N ASN A 163 -15.07 -12.57 14.38
CA ASN A 163 -15.50 -12.44 15.77
C ASN A 163 -16.64 -13.42 16.10
N ALA A 164 -17.14 -13.36 17.35
CA ALA A 164 -18.22 -14.23 17.83
C ALA A 164 -19.52 -14.13 17.01
N ASP A 165 -19.74 -12.98 16.33
CA ASP A 165 -20.91 -12.76 15.48
C ASP A 165 -20.68 -13.15 14.01
N SER A 166 -19.63 -13.90 13.74
CA SER A 166 -19.19 -14.29 12.38
C SER A 166 -18.90 -13.08 11.47
N VAL A 167 -18.40 -11.98 12.04
CA VAL A 167 -18.03 -10.77 11.33
C VAL A 167 -16.49 -10.67 11.30
N PHE A 168 -15.94 -10.47 10.12
CA PHE A 168 -14.53 -10.18 9.92
C PHE A 168 -14.24 -8.72 10.16
N ARG A 169 -13.22 -8.42 10.97
CA ARG A 169 -12.71 -7.09 11.22
C ARG A 169 -11.34 -6.94 10.59
N LYS A 170 -11.22 -6.09 9.58
CA LYS A 170 -9.94 -5.68 9.03
C LYS A 170 -9.52 -4.35 9.66
N LEU A 171 -8.36 -4.33 10.26
CA LEU A 171 -7.74 -3.16 10.88
C LEU A 171 -6.71 -2.55 9.93
N SER A 172 -6.42 -1.27 10.16
CA SER A 172 -5.39 -0.59 9.38
C SER A 172 -4.63 0.43 10.23
N VAL A 173 -3.37 0.65 9.88
CA VAL A 173 -2.51 1.67 10.47
C VAL A 173 -1.74 2.37 9.36
N TYR A 174 -1.74 3.72 9.36
CA TYR A 174 -0.84 4.51 8.51
C TYR A 174 0.52 4.67 9.20
N ARG A 175 1.56 4.67 8.38
CA ARG A 175 2.86 5.25 8.73
C ARG A 175 3.06 6.51 7.88
N VAL A 176 3.42 7.62 8.54
CA VAL A 176 3.76 8.90 7.92
C VAL A 176 5.05 9.41 8.56
N GLY A 177 6.19 9.09 7.95
CA GLY A 177 7.51 9.29 8.56
C GLY A 177 7.67 8.45 9.82
N ASP A 178 7.84 9.13 10.97
CA ASP A 178 7.97 8.47 12.27
C ASP A 178 6.63 8.29 13.00
N ARG A 179 5.55 8.86 12.48
CA ARG A 179 4.23 8.76 13.11
C ARG A 179 3.47 7.52 12.61
N MET A 180 2.82 6.85 13.56
CA MET A 180 1.95 5.71 13.31
C MET A 180 0.53 6.10 13.73
N ILE A 181 -0.45 5.91 12.85
CA ILE A 181 -1.81 6.42 13.05
C ILE A 181 -2.82 5.29 12.81
N ALA A 182 -3.60 4.97 13.83
CA ALA A 182 -4.64 3.95 13.72
C ALA A 182 -5.79 4.47 12.84
N CYS A 183 -6.33 3.58 12.01
CA CYS A 183 -7.44 3.89 11.09
C CYS A 183 -8.71 3.17 11.51
N PRO A 184 -9.90 3.70 11.11
CA PRO A 184 -11.16 3.03 11.32
C PRO A 184 -11.21 1.64 10.67
N SER A 185 -11.67 0.64 11.44
CA SER A 185 -11.74 -0.75 10.99
C SER A 185 -12.81 -0.96 9.91
N VAL A 186 -12.61 -1.96 9.07
CA VAL A 186 -13.60 -2.42 8.09
C VAL A 186 -14.28 -3.69 8.64
N TYR A 187 -15.60 -3.75 8.58
CA TYR A 187 -16.41 -4.88 9.07
C TYR A 187 -17.23 -5.47 7.92
N GLU A 188 -17.08 -6.76 7.66
CA GLU A 188 -17.83 -7.48 6.63
C GLU A 188 -18.12 -8.93 7.08
N LYS A 189 -19.14 -9.54 6.47
CA LYS A 189 -19.38 -10.98 6.67
C LYS A 189 -18.46 -11.87 5.86
N HIS A 190 -17.92 -11.34 4.79
CA HIS A 190 -16.97 -12.06 3.95
C HIS A 190 -15.54 -11.93 4.48
N TRP A 191 -14.76 -13.00 4.40
CA TRP A 191 -13.39 -13.04 4.91
C TRP A 191 -12.44 -12.04 4.22
N SER A 192 -12.70 -11.68 2.96
CA SER A 192 -11.91 -10.69 2.21
C SER A 192 -12.46 -9.27 2.38
N ALA A 193 -12.58 -8.82 3.63
CA ALA A 193 -13.11 -7.50 3.95
C ALA A 193 -12.39 -6.36 3.21
N LYS A 194 -13.15 -5.52 2.48
CA LYS A 194 -12.59 -4.48 1.62
C LYS A 194 -13.20 -3.09 1.82
N TYR A 195 -14.52 -2.97 1.78
CA TYR A 195 -15.21 -1.67 1.78
C TYR A 195 -16.00 -1.39 3.06
N GLY A 196 -16.33 -2.42 3.79
CA GLY A 196 -17.26 -2.37 4.91
C GLY A 196 -18.71 -2.54 4.47
N GLU A 197 -19.50 -3.13 5.33
CA GLU A 197 -20.90 -3.43 5.08
C GLU A 197 -21.76 -2.79 6.18
N LEU A 198 -22.71 -1.95 5.78
CA LEU A 198 -23.61 -1.26 6.70
C LEU A 198 -24.50 -2.27 7.45
N GLY A 199 -24.69 -2.03 8.75
CA GLY A 199 -25.58 -2.85 9.57
C GLY A 199 -24.94 -4.15 10.10
N ILE A 200 -23.65 -4.43 9.76
CA ILE A 200 -22.93 -5.62 10.22
C ILE A 200 -22.34 -5.39 11.60
N ALA A 201 -21.66 -4.26 11.83
CA ALA A 201 -21.13 -3.92 13.13
C ALA A 201 -22.15 -3.17 13.99
N CYS A 202 -22.21 -3.47 15.27
CA CYS A 202 -23.08 -2.80 16.23
C CYS A 202 -22.42 -1.55 16.84
N GLY A 203 -23.19 -0.72 17.54
CA GLY A 203 -22.70 0.49 18.19
C GLY A 203 -21.58 0.24 19.20
N HIS A 204 -21.57 -0.93 19.86
CA HIS A 204 -20.49 -1.31 20.77
C HIS A 204 -19.16 -1.52 20.00
N ALA A 205 -19.21 -2.17 18.84
CA ALA A 205 -18.02 -2.37 18.01
C ALA A 205 -17.42 -1.04 17.50
N TYR A 206 -18.26 -0.08 17.10
CA TYR A 206 -17.81 1.25 16.68
C TYR A 206 -17.26 2.09 17.84
N ARG A 207 -17.81 1.95 19.05
CA ARG A 207 -17.24 2.59 20.25
C ARG A 207 -15.87 2.03 20.58
N GLN A 208 -15.73 0.72 20.57
CA GLN A 208 -14.44 0.07 20.79
C GLN A 208 -13.41 0.47 19.73
N ASP A 209 -13.83 0.57 18.46
CA ASP A 209 -13.00 1.03 17.36
C ASP A 209 -12.49 2.47 17.56
N LEU A 210 -13.38 3.36 18.01
CA LEU A 210 -13.02 4.74 18.37
C LEU A 210 -12.01 4.78 19.53
N ASP A 211 -12.23 3.99 20.58
CA ASP A 211 -11.32 3.90 21.72
C ASP A 211 -9.94 3.36 21.30
N ASP A 212 -9.91 2.34 20.45
CA ASP A 212 -8.68 1.77 19.89
C ASP A 212 -7.90 2.84 19.09
N ILE A 213 -8.58 3.67 18.31
CA ILE A 213 -7.99 4.72 17.47
C ILE A 213 -7.45 5.86 18.34
N ILE A 214 -8.24 6.37 19.29
CA ILE A 214 -7.83 7.47 20.19
C ILE A 214 -6.59 7.07 20.99
N ASN A 215 -6.53 5.81 21.45
CA ASN A 215 -5.40 5.29 22.22
C ASN A 215 -4.25 4.78 21.35
N GLY A 216 -4.33 4.88 20.02
CA GLY A 216 -3.29 4.43 19.11
C GLY A 216 -2.99 2.94 19.22
N ARG A 217 -4.01 2.11 19.50
CA ARG A 217 -3.84 0.67 19.67
C ARG A 217 -3.26 0.05 18.40
N TYR A 218 -2.37 -0.92 18.56
CA TYR A 218 -1.60 -1.59 17.49
C TYR A 218 -0.58 -0.73 16.74
N THR A 219 -0.52 0.57 16.96
CA THR A 219 0.43 1.43 16.22
C THR A 219 1.88 1.03 16.50
N ALA A 220 2.25 0.76 17.76
CA ALA A 220 3.59 0.30 18.12
C ALA A 220 3.89 -1.10 17.55
N ASP A 221 2.89 -1.99 17.53
CA ASP A 221 3.02 -3.37 17.06
C ASP A 221 3.31 -3.41 15.55
N LEU A 222 2.80 -2.45 14.77
CA LEU A 222 2.97 -2.39 13.31
C LEU A 222 4.32 -1.80 12.87
N LYS A 223 5.03 -1.10 13.74
CA LYS A 223 6.32 -0.47 13.36
C LYS A 223 7.35 -1.47 12.81
N PRO A 224 7.59 -2.66 13.40
CA PRO A 224 8.51 -3.65 12.86
C PRO A 224 8.16 -4.13 11.45
N TYR A 225 6.87 -4.21 11.11
CA TYR A 225 6.40 -4.60 9.78
C TYR A 225 6.77 -3.57 8.73
N PHE A 226 6.55 -2.30 9.02
CA PHE A 226 6.94 -1.19 8.14
C PHE A 226 8.47 -1.07 7.99
N ASP A 227 9.22 -1.29 9.07
CA ASP A 227 10.67 -1.25 9.05
C ASP A 227 11.23 -2.38 8.18
N LEU A 228 10.69 -3.60 8.31
CA LEU A 228 11.04 -4.74 7.44
C LEU A 228 10.71 -4.45 5.96
N ALA A 229 9.54 -3.85 5.71
CA ALA A 229 9.09 -3.47 4.37
C ALA A 229 9.94 -2.37 3.74
N ASN A 230 10.76 -1.64 4.49
CA ASN A 230 11.41 -0.39 4.10
C ASN A 230 10.42 0.67 3.59
N VAL A 231 9.27 0.79 4.27
CA VAL A 231 8.21 1.74 3.95
C VAL A 231 8.07 2.75 5.08
N GLU A 232 8.30 4.02 4.78
CA GLU A 232 8.20 5.16 5.71
C GLU A 232 6.88 5.94 5.52
N TYR A 233 6.16 5.67 4.42
CA TYR A 233 4.84 6.21 4.12
C TYR A 233 3.98 5.14 3.47
N GLY A 234 2.83 4.85 4.08
CA GLY A 234 1.89 3.86 3.57
C GLY A 234 0.86 3.45 4.61
N ARG A 235 -0.01 2.51 4.25
CA ARG A 235 -1.01 1.91 5.15
C ARG A 235 -0.85 0.39 5.18
N ALA A 236 -0.66 -0.15 6.37
CA ALA A 236 -0.75 -1.60 6.60
C ALA A 236 -2.21 -1.99 6.85
N ASP A 237 -2.70 -2.99 6.12
CA ASP A 237 -3.99 -3.64 6.35
C ASP A 237 -3.71 -5.00 7.01
N PHE A 238 -4.35 -5.27 8.15
CA PHE A 238 -4.09 -6.45 8.98
C PHE A 238 -5.35 -6.98 9.67
N GLY A 239 -5.26 -8.19 10.18
CA GLY A 239 -6.24 -8.80 11.05
C GLY A 239 -5.62 -9.29 12.35
N LEU A 240 -6.48 -9.76 13.25
CA LEU A 240 -6.07 -10.46 14.47
C LEU A 240 -6.48 -11.91 14.34
N VAL A 241 -5.51 -12.82 14.52
CA VAL A 241 -5.76 -14.26 14.59
C VAL A 241 -5.21 -14.77 15.91
N LYS A 242 -6.09 -15.28 16.76
CA LYS A 242 -5.75 -15.67 18.15
C LYS A 242 -5.07 -14.53 18.93
N GLY A 243 -5.50 -13.29 18.66
CA GLY A 243 -4.96 -12.07 19.27
C GLY A 243 -3.61 -11.59 18.73
N GLN A 244 -3.03 -12.25 17.74
CA GLN A 244 -1.78 -11.85 17.10
C GLN A 244 -2.05 -11.09 15.79
N VAL A 245 -1.21 -10.11 15.51
CA VAL A 245 -1.27 -9.32 14.25
C VAL A 245 -0.84 -10.18 13.07
N GLU A 246 -1.65 -10.18 12.02
CA GLU A 246 -1.35 -10.78 10.72
C GLU A 246 -1.51 -9.70 9.64
N VAL A 247 -0.40 -9.22 9.09
CA VAL A 247 -0.41 -8.18 8.05
C VAL A 247 -0.64 -8.79 6.68
N TYR A 248 -1.63 -8.27 5.95
CA TYR A 248 -2.03 -8.76 4.64
C TYR A 248 -1.38 -7.99 3.49
N GLU A 249 -1.15 -6.70 3.69
CA GLU A 249 -0.45 -5.84 2.73
C GLU A 249 0.01 -4.53 3.38
N ILE A 250 1.01 -3.89 2.78
CA ILE A 250 1.36 -2.49 3.04
C ILE A 250 1.20 -1.74 1.72
N ASN A 251 0.21 -0.86 1.66
CA ASN A 251 -0.11 -0.06 0.48
C ASN A 251 0.60 1.29 0.57
N THR A 252 1.50 1.59 -0.38
CA THR A 252 2.22 2.87 -0.43
C THR A 252 1.42 4.00 -1.08
N ASN A 253 0.26 3.69 -1.68
CA ASN A 253 -0.68 4.68 -2.22
C ASN A 253 -2.11 4.44 -1.73
N PRO A 254 -2.37 4.49 -0.41
CA PRO A 254 -3.70 4.29 0.14
C PRO A 254 -4.63 5.43 -0.27
N SER A 255 -5.89 5.12 -0.54
CA SER A 255 -6.91 6.16 -0.74
C SER A 255 -7.22 6.82 0.60
N ILE A 256 -7.19 8.15 0.61
CA ILE A 256 -7.56 8.99 1.74
C ILE A 256 -8.89 9.64 1.40
N GLU A 257 -9.93 9.26 2.11
CA GLU A 257 -11.29 9.77 1.88
C GLU A 257 -11.78 10.50 3.13
N PRO A 258 -12.57 11.57 2.97
CA PRO A 258 -13.15 12.26 4.11
C PRO A 258 -14.10 11.35 4.89
N ALA A 259 -14.30 11.68 6.15
CA ALA A 259 -15.33 11.04 6.98
C ALA A 259 -16.70 11.12 6.29
N LYS A 260 -17.32 9.95 6.10
CA LYS A 260 -18.67 9.85 5.52
C LYS A 260 -19.72 9.85 6.63
N ASP A 261 -20.92 10.30 6.31
CA ASP A 261 -22.05 10.18 7.21
C ASP A 261 -22.31 8.71 7.57
N HIS A 262 -22.56 8.48 8.84
CA HIS A 262 -22.82 7.14 9.35
C HIS A 262 -23.86 7.18 10.50
N PRO A 263 -24.77 6.18 10.62
CA PRO A 263 -25.77 6.14 11.68
C PRO A 263 -25.19 6.18 13.11
N PHE A 264 -23.96 5.69 13.28
CA PHE A 264 -23.27 5.71 14.58
C PHE A 264 -22.27 6.87 14.62
N SER A 265 -22.47 7.82 15.53
CA SER A 265 -21.58 8.99 15.70
C SER A 265 -20.16 8.60 16.06
N ASP A 266 -19.95 7.50 16.81
CA ASP A 266 -18.62 7.02 17.18
C ASP A 266 -17.80 6.63 15.93
N ARG A 267 -18.46 6.12 14.88
CA ARG A 267 -17.82 5.83 13.60
C ARG A 267 -17.36 7.10 12.88
N VAL A 268 -18.19 8.14 12.86
CA VAL A 268 -17.83 9.44 12.27
C VAL A 268 -16.66 10.06 13.01
N ARG A 269 -16.71 10.07 14.35
CA ARG A 269 -15.62 10.58 15.20
C ARG A 269 -14.31 9.82 15.00
N ALA A 270 -14.37 8.51 14.80
CA ALA A 270 -13.20 7.68 14.51
C ALA A 270 -12.51 8.12 13.21
N PHE A 271 -13.27 8.36 12.13
CA PHE A 271 -12.72 8.90 10.88
C PHE A 271 -12.13 10.30 11.08
N GLN A 272 -12.88 11.21 11.70
CA GLN A 272 -12.40 12.58 11.93
C GLN A 272 -11.08 12.61 12.72
N HIS A 273 -10.99 11.82 13.79
CA HIS A 273 -9.76 11.74 14.59
C HIS A 273 -8.58 11.18 13.79
N SER A 274 -8.78 10.11 13.05
CA SER A 274 -7.74 9.51 12.19
C SER A 274 -7.26 10.49 11.12
N ASP A 275 -8.19 11.18 10.45
CA ASP A 275 -7.90 12.17 9.40
C ASP A 275 -7.11 13.37 9.95
N GLU A 276 -7.51 13.91 11.12
CA GLU A 276 -6.79 15.00 11.79
C GLU A 276 -5.35 14.60 12.13
N GLN A 277 -5.15 13.40 12.69
CA GLN A 277 -3.82 12.88 12.98
C GLN A 277 -2.98 12.68 11.72
N TYR A 278 -3.59 12.18 10.66
CA TYR A 278 -2.93 11.94 9.39
C TYR A 278 -2.50 13.25 8.71
N LEU A 279 -3.39 14.25 8.61
CA LEU A 279 -3.08 15.58 8.05
C LEU A 279 -2.00 16.28 8.87
N THR A 280 -2.07 16.18 10.21
CA THR A 280 -1.04 16.72 11.10
C THR A 280 0.32 16.05 10.85
N ALA A 281 0.35 14.72 10.74
CA ALA A 281 1.57 13.98 10.47
C ALA A 281 2.19 14.35 9.11
N LEU A 282 1.37 14.56 8.08
CA LEU A 282 1.85 15.07 6.79
C LEU A 282 2.37 16.50 6.91
N ALA A 283 1.66 17.39 7.61
CA ALA A 283 2.11 18.77 7.83
C ALA A 283 3.51 18.82 8.49
N ASP A 284 3.78 17.93 9.45
CA ASP A 284 5.09 17.83 10.13
C ASP A 284 6.23 17.34 9.20
N LEU A 285 5.88 16.78 8.04
CA LEU A 285 6.87 16.45 7.01
C LEU A 285 7.29 17.67 6.19
N ASP A 286 6.54 18.75 6.23
CA ASP A 286 6.85 19.96 5.47
C ASP A 286 8.14 20.62 5.98
N THR A 287 9.08 20.83 5.08
CA THR A 287 10.36 21.50 5.35
C THR A 287 10.32 23.01 5.15
N GLY A 288 9.13 23.56 4.89
CA GLY A 288 8.94 24.99 4.56
C GLY A 288 9.27 25.32 3.11
N GLU A 289 9.04 26.57 2.76
CA GLU A 289 9.39 27.09 1.44
C GLU A 289 10.87 27.48 1.37
N THR A 290 11.53 27.08 0.30
CA THR A 290 12.93 27.41 0.02
C THR A 290 13.12 27.68 -1.46
N LYS A 291 14.17 28.44 -1.79
CA LYS A 291 14.59 28.70 -3.17
C LYS A 291 15.62 27.69 -3.68
N GLU A 292 16.05 26.76 -2.83
CA GLU A 292 17.04 25.76 -3.22
C GLU A 292 16.53 24.86 -4.32
N THR A 293 17.43 24.56 -5.25
CA THR A 293 17.16 23.64 -6.35
C THR A 293 18.38 22.76 -6.60
N ILE A 294 18.14 21.53 -7.05
CA ILE A 294 19.18 20.66 -7.58
C ILE A 294 18.94 20.38 -9.05
N GLN A 295 20.02 20.14 -9.77
CA GLN A 295 19.98 19.52 -11.08
C GLN A 295 19.96 17.99 -10.89
N VAL A 296 19.07 17.29 -11.60
CA VAL A 296 19.02 15.84 -11.58
C VAL A 296 19.41 15.28 -12.94
N GLU A 297 20.20 14.23 -12.91
CA GLU A 297 20.71 13.56 -14.09
C GLU A 297 20.07 12.18 -14.23
N LEU A 298 19.80 11.82 -15.49
CA LEU A 298 19.45 10.44 -15.78
C LEU A 298 20.72 9.58 -15.73
N PRO A 299 20.69 8.39 -15.13
CA PRO A 299 21.76 7.42 -15.28
C PRO A 299 22.09 7.22 -16.77
N GLN A 300 23.36 7.14 -17.10
CA GLN A 300 23.81 7.04 -18.50
C GLN A 300 23.10 5.89 -19.23
N GLN A 301 22.96 4.74 -18.57
CA GLN A 301 22.27 3.55 -19.11
C GLN A 301 20.79 3.81 -19.43
N LEU A 302 20.12 4.64 -18.61
CA LEU A 302 18.71 5.00 -18.80
C LEU A 302 18.52 6.20 -19.74
N ALA A 303 19.58 6.95 -20.01
CA ALA A 303 19.60 8.06 -20.96
C ALA A 303 19.67 7.60 -22.42
N GLU A 304 20.11 6.36 -22.67
CA GLU A 304 20.14 5.76 -23.99
C GLU A 304 18.73 5.66 -24.60
N ARG A 305 18.64 5.81 -25.92
CA ARG A 305 17.38 5.87 -26.66
C ARG A 305 16.43 4.68 -26.38
N PRO A 306 16.89 3.42 -26.37
CA PRO A 306 16.02 2.25 -26.09
C PRO A 306 15.36 2.30 -24.70
N TYR A 307 16.08 2.76 -23.70
CA TYR A 307 15.55 2.94 -22.35
C TYR A 307 14.57 4.12 -22.28
N ARG A 308 14.90 5.20 -22.97
CA ARG A 308 14.06 6.39 -23.03
C ARG A 308 12.71 6.10 -23.67
N GLU A 309 12.65 5.29 -24.71
CA GLU A 309 11.43 4.85 -25.36
C GLU A 309 10.58 3.94 -24.45
N ARG A 310 11.20 3.12 -23.60
CA ARG A 310 10.51 2.26 -22.62
C ARG A 310 9.95 3.06 -21.44
N LEU A 311 10.69 4.06 -20.95
CA LEU A 311 10.27 4.91 -19.84
C LEU A 311 9.19 5.93 -20.26
N PHE A 312 9.25 6.37 -21.49
CA PHE A 312 8.37 7.38 -22.08
C PHE A 312 7.86 6.90 -23.44
N PRO A 313 7.09 5.79 -23.48
CA PRO A 313 6.55 5.35 -24.75
C PRO A 313 5.76 6.50 -25.37
N GLY A 314 6.26 7.01 -26.50
CA GLY A 314 5.51 7.93 -27.32
C GLY A 314 4.18 7.28 -27.72
N TYR A 315 3.16 8.09 -28.01
CA TYR A 315 1.99 7.58 -28.73
C TYR A 315 2.47 7.14 -30.11
N GLN A 316 2.85 5.86 -30.22
CA GLN A 316 2.92 5.23 -31.52
C GLN A 316 1.48 4.89 -31.89
N TRP A 317 0.96 5.62 -32.84
CA TRP A 317 -0.23 5.19 -33.57
C TRP A 317 0.14 3.86 -34.20
N LEU A 318 -0.58 2.80 -33.81
CA LEU A 318 -0.53 1.55 -34.59
C LEU A 318 -1.00 1.92 -36.01
N PRO A 319 -0.30 1.46 -37.03
CA PRO A 319 -0.67 1.68 -38.43
C PRO A 319 -2.05 1.15 -38.75
#